data_0f53aed394c7b2652ea84ce91833b5a5
#
_entry.id   0f53aed394c7b2652ea84ce91833b5a5
#
_cell.length_a   1.000
_cell.length_b   1.000
_cell.length_c   1.000
_cell.angle_alpha   90.00
_cell.angle_beta   90.00
_cell.angle_gamma   90.00
#
_symmetry.space_group_name_H-M   'P 1'
#
loop_
_entity.id
_entity.type
_entity.pdbx_description
1 polymer ?
#
loop_
_entity_poly.entity_id
_entity_poly.type
_entity_poly.pdbx_seq_one_letter_code
_entity_poly.pdbx_strand_id
1 'polypeptide(L)'
;MYFELKENKPHGTKDDPFSTYHIKNGGRSFQIPVHWHDELEIIYVKSGFLTVSISGENYIGTSGDAFVVSPGNLHFMGSQTGTVDYFTFLFPVEYISFCINDMLDDKLLKPLKNGHLMIGPRVKDTAKELCEQLVETYMAKNKKIESEITAQIKTKRILLQFILEMWEKGFVIENDKSGRNTVEKEMISYIQQNFKEKISLKEFGELFHLSEKYISRYFKEHFHITLSQYITHLRLEYAKQLLQDTDTPVTEIAMQSGYQNVSYFIRIFKKTYGVSPLKYRKK
;
A
#
# COMPACT_ATOMS: atom_id res chain seq x y z
N MET A 1 15.54 5.80 7.36
CA MET A 1 14.31 6.15 6.60
C MET A 1 13.15 5.63 7.43
N TYR A 2 12.33 6.51 7.99
CA TYR A 2 11.19 6.11 8.81
C TYR A 2 10.14 5.51 7.92
N PHE A 3 9.56 4.37 8.32
CA PHE A 3 8.34 3.86 7.70
C PHE A 3 7.19 4.78 8.11
N GLU A 4 7.04 5.86 7.39
CA GLU A 4 5.80 6.61 7.39
C GLU A 4 4.76 5.72 6.68
N LEU A 5 3.50 5.73 7.15
CA LEU A 5 2.41 5.10 6.38
C LEU A 5 2.22 5.80 5.04
N LYS A 6 2.57 7.05 4.97
CA LYS A 6 2.85 7.65 3.70
C LYS A 6 4.10 6.96 3.16
N GLU A 7 3.94 6.18 2.13
CA GLU A 7 5.07 5.62 1.43
C GLU A 7 5.82 6.76 0.75
N ASN A 8 6.87 7.26 1.43
CA ASN A 8 7.73 8.34 0.90
C ASN A 8 8.74 7.83 -0.13
N LYS A 9 8.64 6.57 -0.53
CA LYS A 9 9.47 6.02 -1.60
C LYS A 9 8.92 6.51 -2.93
N PRO A 10 9.69 7.26 -3.72
CA PRO A 10 9.25 7.65 -5.05
C PRO A 10 9.02 6.39 -5.90
N HIS A 11 7.83 6.29 -6.48
CA HIS A 11 7.50 5.26 -7.45
C HIS A 11 7.87 5.77 -8.84
N GLY A 12 8.72 5.00 -9.54
CA GLY A 12 9.24 5.39 -10.85
C GLY A 12 10.41 6.36 -10.79
N THR A 13 10.65 7.03 -11.89
CA THR A 13 11.71 8.03 -12.06
C THR A 13 11.08 9.39 -12.41
N LYS A 14 11.90 10.46 -12.40
CA LYS A 14 11.44 11.76 -12.86
C LYS A 14 10.93 11.75 -14.31
N ASP A 15 11.55 10.94 -15.14
CA ASP A 15 11.23 10.87 -16.58
C ASP A 15 10.13 9.84 -16.89
N ASP A 16 9.93 8.85 -16.01
CA ASP A 16 8.86 7.85 -16.09
C ASP A 16 8.31 7.57 -14.66
N PRO A 17 7.39 8.41 -14.17
CA PRO A 17 6.83 8.28 -12.83
C PRO A 17 5.77 7.17 -12.71
N PHE A 18 5.70 6.26 -13.67
CA PHE A 18 4.87 5.07 -13.64
C PHE A 18 5.66 3.87 -13.13
N SER A 19 5.13 3.17 -12.15
CA SER A 19 5.75 1.96 -11.61
C SER A 19 4.85 0.74 -11.74
N THR A 20 5.47 -0.39 -12.05
CA THR A 20 4.80 -1.69 -12.03
C THR A 20 5.55 -2.62 -11.09
N TYR A 21 4.83 -3.19 -10.14
CA TYR A 21 5.36 -4.27 -9.29
C TYR A 21 4.63 -5.57 -9.65
N HIS A 22 5.41 -6.62 -9.82
CA HIS A 22 4.92 -7.96 -10.10
C HIS A 22 5.26 -8.87 -8.92
N ILE A 23 4.26 -9.32 -8.20
CA ILE A 23 4.41 -10.10 -6.99
C ILE A 23 3.87 -11.51 -7.23
N LYS A 24 4.75 -12.50 -7.06
CA LYS A 24 4.42 -13.92 -7.06
C LYS A 24 4.71 -14.51 -5.69
N ASN A 25 3.69 -15.06 -5.07
CA ASN A 25 3.84 -15.79 -3.83
C ASN A 25 3.56 -17.28 -4.04
N GLY A 26 4.53 -18.11 -3.68
CA GLY A 26 4.47 -19.57 -3.82
C GLY A 26 3.83 -20.30 -2.62
N GLY A 27 2.75 -19.74 -2.04
CA GLY A 27 1.99 -20.40 -0.97
C GLY A 27 2.45 -20.07 0.45
N ARG A 28 3.35 -19.09 0.64
CA ARG A 28 3.69 -18.54 1.96
C ARG A 28 2.74 -17.39 2.30
N SER A 29 2.39 -17.25 3.57
CA SER A 29 1.69 -16.04 4.00
C SER A 29 2.59 -14.81 3.78
N PHE A 30 2.03 -13.76 3.23
CA PHE A 30 2.69 -12.46 3.13
C PHE A 30 1.67 -11.35 3.42
N GLN A 31 2.17 -10.22 3.83
CA GLN A 31 1.38 -9.02 4.05
C GLN A 31 2.19 -7.80 3.67
N ILE A 32 1.67 -6.97 2.79
CA ILE A 32 2.12 -5.60 2.61
C ILE A 32 1.41 -4.79 3.67
N PRO A 33 2.14 -4.15 4.59
CA PRO A 33 1.55 -3.41 5.70
C PRO A 33 0.58 -2.33 5.22
N VAL A 34 -0.29 -1.91 6.11
CA VAL A 34 -1.15 -0.74 5.86
C VAL A 34 -0.29 0.47 5.57
N HIS A 35 -0.59 1.13 4.46
CA HIS A 35 0.09 2.34 4.01
C HIS A 35 -0.84 3.19 3.14
N TRP A 36 -0.38 4.37 2.77
CA TRP A 36 -1.01 5.24 1.79
C TRP A 36 0.07 6.04 1.04
N HIS A 37 -0.25 6.49 -0.14
CA HIS A 37 0.61 7.29 -1.00
C HIS A 37 -0.22 8.31 -1.80
N ASP A 38 0.44 9.24 -2.48
CA ASP A 38 -0.23 10.29 -3.26
C ASP A 38 -0.55 9.83 -4.70
N GLU A 39 -0.07 8.65 -5.09
CA GLU A 39 -0.32 8.05 -6.39
C GLU A 39 -1.69 7.36 -6.43
N LEU A 40 -2.22 7.24 -7.63
CA LEU A 40 -3.29 6.29 -7.92
C LEU A 40 -2.65 4.92 -8.15
N GLU A 41 -3.19 3.89 -7.50
CA GLU A 41 -2.73 2.51 -7.66
C GLU A 41 -3.84 1.63 -8.22
N ILE A 42 -3.50 0.82 -9.22
CA ILE A 42 -4.35 -0.23 -9.75
C ILE A 42 -3.75 -1.59 -9.35
N ILE A 43 -4.49 -2.40 -8.63
CA ILE A 43 -4.11 -3.75 -8.20
C ILE A 43 -4.84 -4.75 -9.09
N TYR A 44 -4.12 -5.56 -9.84
CA TYR A 44 -4.69 -6.58 -10.74
C TYR A 44 -4.28 -7.99 -10.32
N VAL A 45 -5.26 -8.81 -9.99
CA VAL A 45 -5.04 -10.23 -9.61
C VAL A 45 -5.04 -11.09 -10.86
N LYS A 46 -3.85 -11.55 -11.27
CA LYS A 46 -3.69 -12.42 -12.43
C LYS A 46 -4.14 -13.85 -12.13
N SER A 47 -3.78 -14.37 -10.95
CA SER A 47 -4.22 -15.69 -10.49
C SER A 47 -4.11 -15.85 -8.98
N GLY A 48 -4.87 -16.80 -8.42
CA GLY A 48 -4.87 -17.08 -6.99
C GLY A 48 -5.83 -16.17 -6.21
N PHE A 49 -5.53 -15.96 -4.92
CA PHE A 49 -6.37 -15.19 -4.00
C PHE A 49 -5.56 -14.10 -3.32
N LEU A 50 -6.06 -12.87 -3.37
CA LEU A 50 -5.48 -11.72 -2.72
C LEU A 50 -6.51 -11.06 -1.79
N THR A 51 -6.17 -10.92 -0.52
CA THR A 51 -6.95 -10.07 0.39
C THR A 51 -6.50 -8.62 0.19
N VAL A 52 -7.43 -7.73 -0.08
CA VAL A 52 -7.19 -6.29 -0.24
C VAL A 52 -8.11 -5.55 0.71
N SER A 53 -7.58 -4.61 1.48
CA SER A 53 -8.37 -3.67 2.27
C SER A 53 -8.12 -2.26 1.78
N ILE A 54 -9.16 -1.51 1.51
CA ILE A 54 -9.08 -0.12 1.03
C ILE A 54 -10.06 0.72 1.84
N SER A 55 -9.55 1.74 2.53
CA SER A 55 -10.35 2.65 3.40
C SER A 55 -11.26 1.90 4.38
N GLY A 56 -10.76 0.76 4.90
CA GLY A 56 -11.45 -0.06 5.87
C GLY A 56 -12.45 -1.07 5.30
N GLU A 57 -12.66 -1.11 4.00
CA GLU A 57 -13.46 -2.14 3.35
C GLU A 57 -12.57 -3.28 2.86
N ASN A 58 -13.03 -4.52 3.09
CA ASN A 58 -12.24 -5.72 2.81
C ASN A 58 -12.77 -6.47 1.62
N TYR A 59 -11.87 -6.88 0.76
CA TYR A 59 -12.16 -7.60 -0.47
C TYR A 59 -11.31 -8.85 -0.58
N ILE A 60 -11.86 -9.87 -1.21
CA ILE A 60 -11.10 -11.03 -1.69
C ILE A 60 -11.06 -10.93 -3.20
N GLY A 61 -9.87 -10.70 -3.74
CA GLY A 61 -9.60 -10.68 -5.17
C GLY A 61 -9.27 -12.08 -5.67
N THR A 62 -9.83 -12.41 -6.81
CA THR A 62 -9.59 -13.66 -7.56
C THR A 62 -9.07 -13.32 -8.96
N SER A 63 -8.73 -14.33 -9.74
CA SER A 63 -8.23 -14.12 -11.11
C SER A 63 -9.15 -13.23 -11.95
N GLY A 64 -8.58 -12.16 -12.50
CA GLY A 64 -9.28 -11.16 -13.32
C GLY A 64 -9.87 -9.99 -12.52
N ASP A 65 -9.87 -10.04 -11.18
CA ASP A 65 -10.31 -8.92 -10.36
C ASP A 65 -9.30 -7.78 -10.41
N ALA A 66 -9.80 -6.54 -10.46
CA ALA A 66 -9.01 -5.33 -10.30
C ALA A 66 -9.57 -4.44 -9.18
N PHE A 67 -8.67 -3.80 -8.45
CA PHE A 67 -8.97 -2.85 -7.38
C PHE A 67 -8.26 -1.54 -7.65
N VAL A 68 -8.87 -0.44 -7.21
CA VAL A 68 -8.30 0.91 -7.35
C VAL A 68 -8.13 1.52 -5.98
N VAL A 69 -6.91 1.95 -5.68
CA VAL A 69 -6.58 2.76 -4.52
C VAL A 69 -6.43 4.20 -4.99
N SER A 70 -7.39 5.04 -4.61
CA SER A 70 -7.32 6.47 -4.90
C SER A 70 -6.26 7.16 -4.02
N PRO A 71 -5.67 8.28 -4.49
CA PRO A 71 -4.66 9.01 -3.73
C PRO A 71 -5.05 9.24 -2.28
N GLY A 72 -4.13 8.95 -1.36
CA GLY A 72 -4.34 9.12 0.06
C GLY A 72 -5.22 8.08 0.75
N ASN A 73 -5.71 7.06 0.08
CA ASN A 73 -6.49 6.00 0.72
C ASN A 73 -5.60 5.01 1.44
N LEU A 74 -5.92 4.75 2.71
CA LEU A 74 -5.28 3.70 3.49
C LEU A 74 -5.63 2.34 2.89
N HIS A 75 -4.62 1.51 2.64
CA HIS A 75 -4.82 0.19 2.08
C HIS A 75 -3.77 -0.81 2.57
N PHE A 76 -4.10 -2.08 2.51
CA PHE A 76 -3.14 -3.18 2.66
C PHE A 76 -3.48 -4.32 1.71
N MET A 77 -2.49 -5.16 1.45
CA MET A 77 -2.64 -6.37 0.65
C MET A 77 -1.96 -7.54 1.35
N GLY A 78 -2.51 -8.73 1.19
CA GLY A 78 -1.89 -9.92 1.72
C GLY A 78 -2.57 -11.21 1.26
N SER A 79 -1.90 -12.32 1.55
CA SER A 79 -2.47 -13.65 1.40
C SER A 79 -2.07 -14.49 2.62
N GLN A 80 -3.05 -15.07 3.29
CA GLN A 80 -2.79 -15.94 4.43
C GLN A 80 -2.50 -17.39 4.02
N THR A 81 -3.12 -17.83 2.93
CA THR A 81 -3.00 -19.19 2.41
C THR A 81 -3.10 -19.17 0.89
N GLY A 82 -2.29 -20.00 0.24
CA GLY A 82 -2.38 -20.18 -1.20
C GLY A 82 -1.36 -19.39 -2.01
N THR A 83 -1.35 -19.67 -3.30
CA THR A 83 -0.54 -18.97 -4.27
C THR A 83 -1.27 -17.72 -4.77
N VAL A 84 -0.55 -16.65 -5.04
CA VAL A 84 -1.08 -15.49 -5.73
C VAL A 84 -0.05 -14.95 -6.72
N ASP A 85 -0.53 -14.51 -7.87
CA ASP A 85 0.22 -13.78 -8.90
C ASP A 85 -0.58 -12.50 -9.19
N TYR A 86 -0.03 -11.34 -8.84
CA TYR A 86 -0.70 -10.07 -9.03
C TYR A 86 0.27 -8.96 -9.43
N PHE A 87 -0.28 -7.93 -10.03
CA PHE A 87 0.44 -6.72 -10.42
C PHE A 87 -0.12 -5.52 -9.69
N THR A 88 0.74 -4.55 -9.39
CA THR A 88 0.32 -3.21 -9.01
C THR A 88 0.92 -2.19 -9.95
N PHE A 89 0.10 -1.22 -10.35
CA PHE A 89 0.46 -0.12 -11.24
C PHE A 89 0.25 1.18 -10.49
N LEU A 90 1.34 1.90 -10.20
CA LEU A 90 1.32 3.13 -9.43
C LEU A 90 1.77 4.29 -10.30
N PHE A 91 1.04 5.39 -10.23
CA PHE A 91 1.38 6.62 -10.93
C PHE A 91 0.73 7.85 -10.27
N PRO A 92 1.42 9.01 -10.26
CA PRO A 92 0.78 10.26 -9.87
C PRO A 92 -0.32 10.59 -10.89
N VAL A 93 -1.45 11.14 -10.42
CA VAL A 93 -2.59 11.44 -11.29
C VAL A 93 -2.19 12.37 -12.44
N GLU A 94 -1.21 13.25 -12.19
CA GLU A 94 -0.67 14.17 -13.20
C GLU A 94 0.08 13.48 -14.34
N TYR A 95 0.45 12.21 -14.19
CA TYR A 95 1.10 11.44 -15.27
C TYR A 95 0.26 11.37 -16.54
N ILE A 96 -1.06 11.43 -16.39
CA ILE A 96 -2.03 11.40 -17.50
C ILE A 96 -2.62 12.77 -17.82
N SER A 97 -2.19 13.84 -17.13
CA SER A 97 -2.60 15.20 -17.46
C SER A 97 -1.88 15.72 -18.72
N PHE A 98 -2.45 16.73 -19.33
CA PHE A 98 -1.86 17.42 -20.48
C PHE A 98 -1.13 18.70 -20.02
N CYS A 99 -0.20 19.19 -20.85
CA CYS A 99 0.58 20.40 -20.52
C CYS A 99 -0.27 21.65 -20.35
N ILE A 100 -1.47 21.67 -20.92
CA ILE A 100 -2.42 22.77 -20.82
C ILE A 100 -3.54 22.33 -19.88
N ASN A 101 -3.75 23.13 -18.83
CA ASN A 101 -4.83 22.89 -17.89
C ASN A 101 -6.19 23.00 -18.62
N ASP A 102 -6.98 21.96 -18.57
CA ASP A 102 -8.25 21.83 -19.29
C ASP A 102 -9.38 21.34 -18.36
N MET A 103 -10.53 21.05 -18.95
CA MET A 103 -11.69 20.55 -18.21
C MET A 103 -11.43 19.20 -17.55
N LEU A 104 -10.62 18.32 -18.15
CA LEU A 104 -10.24 17.03 -17.57
C LEU A 104 -9.48 17.25 -16.26
N ASP A 105 -8.48 18.13 -16.27
CA ASP A 105 -7.72 18.48 -15.08
C ASP A 105 -8.62 19.07 -13.98
N ASP A 106 -9.46 20.04 -14.32
CA ASP A 106 -10.23 20.77 -13.33
C ASP A 106 -11.40 19.97 -12.75
N LYS A 107 -12.06 19.13 -13.56
CA LYS A 107 -13.28 18.42 -13.17
C LYS A 107 -13.03 17.00 -12.67
N LEU A 108 -11.88 16.40 -12.99
CA LEU A 108 -11.59 15.01 -12.65
C LEU A 108 -10.22 14.82 -11.99
N LEU A 109 -9.12 15.18 -12.65
CA LEU A 109 -7.78 14.79 -12.16
C LEU A 109 -7.40 15.52 -10.85
N LYS A 110 -7.60 16.84 -10.77
CA LYS A 110 -7.35 17.61 -9.53
C LYS A 110 -8.28 17.19 -8.38
N PRO A 111 -9.59 17.01 -8.56
CA PRO A 111 -10.46 16.46 -7.53
C PRO A 111 -10.08 15.06 -7.06
N LEU A 112 -9.63 14.17 -7.96
CA LEU A 112 -9.09 12.86 -7.58
C LEU A 112 -7.81 13.00 -6.76
N LYS A 113 -6.87 13.82 -7.21
CA LYS A 113 -5.62 14.08 -6.48
C LYS A 113 -5.86 14.63 -5.08
N ASN A 114 -6.80 15.57 -4.95
CA ASN A 114 -7.10 16.24 -3.68
C ASN A 114 -8.07 15.44 -2.78
N GLY A 115 -8.49 14.25 -3.22
CA GLY A 115 -9.38 13.37 -2.46
C GLY A 115 -10.84 13.86 -2.38
N HIS A 116 -11.27 14.81 -3.21
CA HIS A 116 -12.68 15.19 -3.33
C HIS A 116 -13.47 14.16 -4.14
N LEU A 117 -12.83 13.57 -5.15
CA LEU A 117 -13.34 12.41 -5.87
C LEU A 117 -12.49 11.18 -5.55
N MET A 118 -13.09 10.02 -5.69
CA MET A 118 -12.40 8.73 -5.64
C MET A 118 -12.93 7.80 -6.71
N ILE A 119 -12.13 6.82 -7.12
CA ILE A 119 -12.61 5.70 -7.93
C ILE A 119 -13.04 4.60 -6.98
N GLY A 120 -14.20 4.00 -7.23
CA GLY A 120 -14.73 2.89 -6.45
C GLY A 120 -13.69 1.76 -6.35
N PRO A 121 -13.46 1.21 -5.14
CA PRO A 121 -12.29 0.37 -4.88
C PRO A 121 -12.29 -0.97 -5.63
N ARG A 122 -13.43 -1.46 -6.11
CA ARG A 122 -13.51 -2.70 -6.89
C ARG A 122 -14.14 -2.47 -8.26
N VAL A 123 -13.36 -2.69 -9.31
CA VAL A 123 -13.73 -2.45 -10.71
C VAL A 123 -13.74 -3.75 -11.52
N LYS A 124 -14.39 -4.77 -10.94
CA LYS A 124 -14.49 -6.12 -11.48
C LYS A 124 -14.93 -6.14 -12.94
N ASP A 125 -14.34 -7.01 -13.73
CA ASP A 125 -14.62 -7.26 -15.15
C ASP A 125 -14.40 -6.04 -16.09
N THR A 126 -14.60 -4.82 -15.60
CA THR A 126 -14.47 -3.59 -16.38
C THR A 126 -13.01 -3.27 -16.75
N ALA A 127 -12.10 -3.48 -15.82
CA ALA A 127 -10.70 -3.10 -15.99
C ALA A 127 -9.79 -4.27 -16.43
N LYS A 128 -10.31 -5.49 -16.52
CA LYS A 128 -9.50 -6.69 -16.76
C LYS A 128 -8.65 -6.57 -18.03
N GLU A 129 -9.27 -6.28 -19.16
CA GLU A 129 -8.58 -6.18 -20.45
C GLU A 129 -7.53 -5.08 -20.46
N LEU A 130 -7.82 -3.93 -19.86
CA LEU A 130 -6.86 -2.82 -19.74
C LEU A 130 -5.69 -3.17 -18.82
N CYS A 131 -5.93 -3.89 -17.73
CA CYS A 131 -4.87 -4.40 -16.86
C CYS A 131 -3.99 -5.44 -17.60
N GLU A 132 -4.58 -6.32 -18.40
CA GLU A 132 -3.82 -7.27 -19.22
C GLU A 132 -2.93 -6.54 -20.24
N GLN A 133 -3.43 -5.48 -20.89
CA GLN A 133 -2.62 -4.63 -21.78
C GLN A 133 -1.47 -3.94 -21.04
N LEU A 134 -1.67 -3.48 -19.79
CA LEU A 134 -0.60 -2.93 -18.94
C LEU A 134 0.47 -3.99 -18.63
N VAL A 135 0.05 -5.21 -18.29
CA VAL A 135 0.96 -6.34 -18.05
C VAL A 135 1.77 -6.66 -19.32
N GLU A 136 1.14 -6.71 -20.47
CA GLU A 136 1.84 -6.96 -21.75
C GLU A 136 2.86 -5.87 -22.05
N THR A 137 2.49 -4.59 -21.87
CA THR A 137 3.41 -3.45 -22.07
C THR A 137 4.60 -3.52 -21.10
N TYR A 138 4.38 -3.84 -19.84
CA TYR A 138 5.44 -4.05 -18.86
C TYR A 138 6.38 -5.20 -19.24
N MET A 139 5.83 -6.33 -19.67
CA MET A 139 6.62 -7.49 -20.08
C MET A 139 7.43 -7.23 -21.34
N ALA A 140 6.88 -6.50 -22.31
CA ALA A 140 7.56 -6.13 -23.54
C ALA A 140 8.74 -5.17 -23.28
N LYS A 141 8.53 -4.16 -22.39
CA LYS A 141 9.59 -3.24 -21.95
C LYS A 141 10.73 -4.01 -21.26
N ASN A 142 10.42 -4.88 -20.32
CA ASN A 142 11.44 -5.63 -19.57
C ASN A 142 12.25 -6.61 -20.45
N LYS A 143 11.63 -7.17 -21.47
CA LYS A 143 12.31 -8.02 -22.46
C LYS A 143 13.05 -7.23 -23.54
N LYS A 144 13.05 -5.88 -23.49
CA LYS A 144 13.62 -4.97 -24.48
C LYS A 144 13.06 -5.20 -25.90
N ILE A 145 11.81 -5.64 -26.00
CA ILE A 145 11.10 -5.81 -27.27
C ILE A 145 10.63 -4.45 -27.79
N GLU A 146 10.31 -3.53 -26.86
CA GLU A 146 9.84 -2.18 -27.17
C GLU A 146 10.77 -1.12 -26.56
N SER A 147 10.82 0.04 -27.23
CA SER A 147 11.51 1.22 -26.68
C SER A 147 10.77 1.77 -25.47
N GLU A 148 11.48 2.48 -24.59
CA GLU A 148 10.89 3.14 -23.41
C GLU A 148 9.80 4.15 -23.80
N ILE A 149 10.03 4.92 -24.87
CA ILE A 149 9.06 5.89 -25.40
C ILE A 149 7.79 5.18 -25.87
N THR A 150 7.94 4.07 -26.62
CA THR A 150 6.77 3.29 -27.09
C THR A 150 5.98 2.73 -25.91
N ALA A 151 6.66 2.17 -24.91
CA ALA A 151 6.02 1.65 -23.71
C ALA A 151 5.28 2.76 -22.94
N GLN A 152 5.90 3.94 -22.79
CA GLN A 152 5.29 5.09 -22.11
C GLN A 152 4.04 5.60 -22.84
N ILE A 153 4.08 5.73 -24.17
CA ILE A 153 2.90 6.13 -24.97
C ILE A 153 1.75 5.13 -24.79
N LYS A 154 2.06 3.81 -24.91
CA LYS A 154 1.04 2.75 -24.69
C LYS A 154 0.45 2.80 -23.30
N THR A 155 1.29 2.94 -22.27
CA THR A 155 0.85 3.06 -20.87
C THR A 155 -0.11 4.24 -20.71
N LYS A 156 0.25 5.43 -21.15
CA LYS A 156 -0.62 6.61 -21.07
C LYS A 156 -1.95 6.42 -21.80
N ARG A 157 -1.92 5.84 -22.99
CA ARG A 157 -3.14 5.52 -23.73
C ARG A 157 -4.06 4.58 -22.94
N ILE A 158 -3.51 3.52 -22.36
CA ILE A 158 -4.28 2.54 -21.58
C ILE A 158 -4.85 3.19 -20.32
N LEU A 159 -4.06 4.02 -19.62
CA LEU A 159 -4.51 4.70 -18.42
C LEU A 159 -5.61 5.73 -18.71
N LEU A 160 -5.51 6.49 -19.80
CA LEU A 160 -6.57 7.40 -20.23
C LEU A 160 -7.86 6.64 -20.56
N GLN A 161 -7.75 5.50 -21.25
CA GLN A 161 -8.90 4.63 -21.52
C GLN A 161 -9.49 4.08 -20.22
N PHE A 162 -8.65 3.68 -19.26
CA PHE A 162 -9.09 3.24 -17.94
C PHE A 162 -9.90 4.32 -17.23
N ILE A 163 -9.40 5.55 -17.18
CA ILE A 163 -10.09 6.67 -16.53
C ILE A 163 -11.42 6.98 -17.24
N LEU A 164 -11.43 6.94 -18.58
CA LEU A 164 -12.67 7.13 -19.36
C LEU A 164 -13.72 6.08 -18.97
N GLU A 165 -13.34 4.81 -18.92
CA GLU A 165 -14.28 3.74 -18.54
C GLU A 165 -14.78 3.88 -17.09
N MET A 166 -13.90 4.30 -16.17
CA MET A 166 -14.31 4.54 -14.77
C MET A 166 -15.33 5.69 -14.70
N TRP A 167 -15.14 6.73 -15.50
CA TRP A 167 -16.07 7.86 -15.59
C TRP A 167 -17.41 7.45 -16.18
N GLU A 168 -17.41 6.84 -17.37
CA GLU A 168 -18.63 6.47 -18.11
C GLU A 168 -19.49 5.43 -17.37
N LYS A 169 -18.84 4.51 -16.64
CA LYS A 169 -19.53 3.47 -15.87
C LYS A 169 -19.92 3.90 -14.44
N GLY A 170 -19.67 5.17 -14.08
CA GLY A 170 -20.06 5.73 -12.78
C GLY A 170 -19.25 5.22 -11.59
N PHE A 171 -18.03 4.72 -11.81
CA PHE A 171 -17.12 4.34 -10.72
C PHE A 171 -16.43 5.56 -10.06
N VAL A 172 -16.42 6.72 -10.74
CA VAL A 172 -15.94 7.96 -10.14
C VAL A 172 -17.05 8.54 -9.27
N ILE A 173 -16.79 8.65 -7.98
CA ILE A 173 -17.77 9.09 -6.98
C ILE A 173 -17.20 10.19 -6.09
N GLU A 174 -18.07 10.98 -5.48
CA GLU A 174 -17.69 11.93 -4.44
C GLU A 174 -17.17 11.19 -3.21
N ASN A 175 -16.13 11.73 -2.59
CA ASN A 175 -15.52 11.14 -1.40
C ASN A 175 -16.10 11.77 -0.12
N ASP A 176 -17.26 11.28 0.30
CA ASP A 176 -17.93 11.72 1.54
C ASP A 176 -17.13 11.41 2.83
N LYS A 177 -16.09 10.57 2.73
CA LYS A 177 -15.27 10.11 3.86
C LYS A 177 -14.05 10.99 4.12
N SER A 178 -13.91 12.15 3.46
CA SER A 178 -12.72 13.01 3.58
C SER A 178 -12.42 13.42 5.04
N GLY A 179 -13.43 13.63 5.87
CA GLY A 179 -13.27 13.96 7.29
C GLY A 179 -12.88 12.77 8.18
N ARG A 180 -13.39 11.56 7.91
CA ARG A 180 -13.01 10.34 8.66
C ARG A 180 -11.60 9.89 8.34
N ASN A 181 -11.20 9.98 7.09
CA ASN A 181 -9.83 9.69 6.66
C ASN A 181 -8.78 10.55 7.38
N THR A 182 -9.14 11.74 7.88
CA THR A 182 -8.21 12.62 8.59
C THR A 182 -7.85 12.05 9.96
N VAL A 183 -8.83 11.68 10.79
CA VAL A 183 -8.60 11.11 12.14
C VAL A 183 -7.86 9.76 12.03
N GLU A 184 -8.23 8.94 11.08
CA GLU A 184 -7.58 7.66 10.82
C GLU A 184 -6.12 7.85 10.42
N LYS A 185 -5.84 8.77 9.51
CA LYS A 185 -4.47 9.15 9.10
C LYS A 185 -3.68 9.70 10.28
N GLU A 186 -4.29 10.56 11.11
CA GLU A 186 -3.66 11.11 12.31
C GLU A 186 -3.30 10.01 13.32
N MET A 187 -4.25 9.10 13.61
CA MET A 187 -4.02 7.95 14.50
C MET A 187 -2.82 7.13 14.05
N ILE A 188 -2.79 6.80 12.79
CA ILE A 188 -1.75 5.96 12.24
C ILE A 188 -0.43 6.72 12.13
N SER A 189 -0.42 7.99 11.71
CA SER A 189 0.78 8.84 11.73
C SER A 189 1.37 8.94 13.14
N TYR A 190 0.53 9.11 14.16
CA TYR A 190 0.99 9.12 15.54
C TYR A 190 1.68 7.81 15.95
N ILE A 191 1.08 6.65 15.62
CA ILE A 191 1.69 5.35 15.93
C ILE A 191 3.04 5.21 15.27
N GLN A 192 3.18 5.64 14.03
CA GLN A 192 4.45 5.54 13.29
C GLN A 192 5.53 6.45 13.81
N GLN A 193 5.18 7.63 14.25
CA GLN A 193 6.14 8.54 14.87
C GLN A 193 6.59 8.05 16.25
N ASN A 194 5.71 7.28 16.94
CA ASN A 194 5.90 6.90 18.33
C ASN A 194 6.01 5.39 18.58
N PHE A 195 6.07 4.52 17.56
CA PHE A 195 6.07 3.06 17.74
C PHE A 195 7.24 2.53 18.59
N LYS A 196 8.32 3.27 18.69
CA LYS A 196 9.47 2.93 19.55
C LYS A 196 9.16 3.08 21.03
N GLU A 197 8.23 3.98 21.35
CA GLU A 197 7.78 4.24 22.70
C GLU A 197 6.65 3.30 23.11
N LYS A 198 6.33 3.30 24.41
CA LYS A 198 5.20 2.54 24.91
C LYS A 198 3.88 3.27 24.54
N ILE A 199 3.11 2.71 23.66
CA ILE A 199 1.75 3.19 23.35
C ILE A 199 0.75 2.28 24.04
N SER A 200 0.02 2.81 25.03
CA SER A 200 -1.10 2.09 25.66
C SER A 200 -2.40 2.43 24.94
N LEU A 201 -3.33 1.48 24.89
CA LEU A 201 -4.67 1.70 24.32
C LEU A 201 -5.40 2.85 25.01
N LYS A 202 -5.21 3.01 26.33
CA LYS A 202 -5.84 4.05 27.12
C LYS A 202 -5.33 5.44 26.71
N GLU A 203 -4.01 5.67 26.75
CA GLU A 203 -3.39 6.94 26.36
C GLU A 203 -3.72 7.31 24.91
N PHE A 204 -3.71 6.31 24.02
CA PHE A 204 -4.07 6.47 22.62
C PHE A 204 -5.55 6.87 22.46
N GLY A 205 -6.44 6.26 23.25
CA GLY A 205 -7.86 6.62 23.27
C GLY A 205 -8.10 8.04 23.78
N GLU A 206 -7.42 8.44 24.82
CA GLU A 206 -7.50 9.80 25.38
C GLU A 206 -7.02 10.84 24.35
N LEU A 207 -5.92 10.57 23.64
CA LEU A 207 -5.36 11.47 22.63
C LEU A 207 -6.32 11.75 21.47
N PHE A 208 -7.03 10.72 21.00
CA PHE A 208 -7.94 10.83 19.86
C PHE A 208 -9.42 10.97 20.25
N HIS A 209 -9.72 11.12 21.55
CA HIS A 209 -11.08 11.18 22.10
C HIS A 209 -11.93 9.96 21.71
N LEU A 210 -11.30 8.78 21.67
CA LEU A 210 -11.91 7.51 21.30
C LEU A 210 -11.86 6.51 22.45
N SER A 211 -12.88 5.67 22.59
CA SER A 211 -12.85 4.59 23.58
C SER A 211 -11.88 3.47 23.15
N GLU A 212 -11.24 2.82 24.13
CA GLU A 212 -10.37 1.64 23.89
C GLU A 212 -11.09 0.53 23.10
N LYS A 213 -12.39 0.35 23.37
CA LYS A 213 -13.22 -0.61 22.64
C LYS A 213 -13.38 -0.23 21.17
N TYR A 214 -13.57 1.07 20.89
CA TYR A 214 -13.65 1.55 19.50
C TYR A 214 -12.33 1.32 18.77
N ILE A 215 -11.20 1.71 19.36
CA ILE A 215 -9.87 1.53 18.77
C ILE A 215 -9.58 0.05 18.50
N SER A 216 -9.84 -0.82 19.49
CA SER A 216 -9.63 -2.27 19.34
C SER A 216 -10.48 -2.87 18.23
N ARG A 217 -11.75 -2.44 18.11
CA ARG A 217 -12.65 -2.85 17.04
C ARG A 217 -12.17 -2.31 15.70
N TYR A 218 -11.81 -1.02 15.65
CA TYR A 218 -11.33 -0.35 14.46
C TYR A 218 -10.12 -1.09 13.85
N PHE A 219 -9.07 -1.36 14.65
CA PHE A 219 -7.90 -2.10 14.17
C PHE A 219 -8.23 -3.51 13.69
N LYS A 220 -9.17 -4.21 14.36
CA LYS A 220 -9.61 -5.54 13.94
C LYS A 220 -10.41 -5.54 12.65
N GLU A 221 -11.33 -4.59 12.50
CA GLU A 221 -12.22 -4.50 11.34
C GLU A 221 -11.49 -4.00 10.09
N HIS A 222 -10.62 -2.99 10.26
CA HIS A 222 -9.95 -2.34 9.12
C HIS A 222 -8.58 -2.93 8.78
N PHE A 223 -7.85 -3.46 9.76
CA PHE A 223 -6.50 -3.98 9.55
C PHE A 223 -6.37 -5.48 9.84
N HIS A 224 -7.42 -6.15 10.31
CA HIS A 224 -7.44 -7.56 10.71
C HIS A 224 -6.37 -7.94 11.76
N ILE A 225 -5.77 -6.95 12.39
CA ILE A 225 -4.78 -7.09 13.45
C ILE A 225 -5.13 -6.18 14.62
N THR A 226 -4.56 -6.45 15.79
CA THR A 226 -4.69 -5.56 16.94
C THR A 226 -3.71 -4.39 16.83
N LEU A 227 -3.97 -3.27 17.53
CA LEU A 227 -3.02 -2.16 17.66
C LEU A 227 -1.64 -2.65 18.10
N SER A 228 -1.57 -3.55 19.08
CA SER A 228 -0.30 -4.13 19.57
C SER A 228 0.43 -4.94 18.50
N GLN A 229 -0.29 -5.69 17.67
CA GLN A 229 0.30 -6.42 16.54
C GLN A 229 0.81 -5.45 15.47
N TYR A 230 0.09 -4.38 15.20
CA TYR A 230 0.51 -3.34 14.26
C TYR A 230 1.81 -2.66 14.72
N ILE A 231 1.89 -2.24 16.00
CA ILE A 231 3.12 -1.67 16.58
C ILE A 231 4.27 -2.68 16.52
N THR A 232 4.01 -3.96 16.85
CA THR A 232 5.01 -5.03 16.78
C THR A 232 5.56 -5.18 15.36
N HIS A 233 4.68 -5.11 14.36
CA HIS A 233 5.09 -5.19 12.95
C HIS A 233 6.02 -4.03 12.57
N LEU A 234 5.66 -2.78 12.90
CA LEU A 234 6.50 -1.61 12.64
C LEU A 234 7.89 -1.73 13.29
N ARG A 235 7.94 -2.18 14.54
CA ARG A 235 9.20 -2.42 15.25
C ARG A 235 10.09 -3.46 14.57
N LEU A 236 9.47 -4.54 14.07
CA LEU A 236 10.19 -5.62 13.39
C LEU A 236 10.72 -5.19 12.04
N GLU A 237 9.94 -4.43 11.25
CA GLU A 237 10.39 -3.89 9.97
C GLU A 237 11.54 -2.89 10.16
N TYR A 238 11.45 -2.02 11.15
CA TYR A 238 12.54 -1.11 11.50
C TYR A 238 13.82 -1.86 11.93
N ALA A 239 13.68 -2.89 12.78
CA ALA A 239 14.80 -3.74 13.18
C ALA A 239 15.42 -4.47 11.98
N LYS A 240 14.60 -4.97 11.07
CA LYS A 240 15.04 -5.63 9.84
C LYS A 240 15.89 -4.69 8.97
N GLN A 241 15.47 -3.44 8.82
CA GLN A 241 16.21 -2.43 8.10
C GLN A 241 17.56 -2.16 8.76
N LEU A 242 17.60 -1.92 10.07
CA LEU A 242 18.86 -1.72 10.80
C LEU A 242 19.83 -2.90 10.68
N LEU A 243 19.30 -4.14 10.63
CA LEU A 243 20.10 -5.34 10.42
C LEU A 243 20.74 -5.39 9.03
N GLN A 244 20.10 -4.81 8.01
CA GLN A 244 20.58 -4.78 6.63
C GLN A 244 21.55 -3.61 6.38
N ASP A 245 21.26 -2.45 6.97
CA ASP A 245 21.93 -1.19 6.64
C ASP A 245 23.08 -0.86 7.59
N THR A 246 23.21 -1.56 8.73
CA THR A 246 24.20 -1.26 9.76
C THR A 246 24.83 -2.51 10.38
N ASP A 247 26.01 -2.31 10.99
CA ASP A 247 26.69 -3.32 11.81
C ASP A 247 26.32 -3.23 13.31
N THR A 248 25.32 -2.46 13.66
CA THR A 248 24.86 -2.24 15.04
C THR A 248 24.54 -3.58 15.73
N PRO A 249 24.99 -3.81 16.98
CA PRO A 249 24.70 -5.05 17.70
C PRO A 249 23.20 -5.38 17.78
N VAL A 250 22.86 -6.66 17.68
CA VAL A 250 21.44 -7.12 17.71
C VAL A 250 20.71 -6.66 18.98
N THR A 251 21.43 -6.59 20.10
CA THR A 251 20.90 -6.09 21.39
C THR A 251 20.52 -4.62 21.31
N GLU A 252 21.35 -3.82 20.67
CA GLU A 252 21.13 -2.40 20.49
C GLU A 252 20.02 -2.14 19.47
N ILE A 253 19.96 -2.90 18.37
CA ILE A 253 18.85 -2.86 17.40
C ILE A 253 17.52 -3.16 18.10
N ALA A 254 17.49 -4.15 19.00
CA ALA A 254 16.26 -4.43 19.76
C ALA A 254 15.80 -3.19 20.54
N MET A 255 16.72 -2.54 21.27
CA MET A 255 16.42 -1.32 22.04
C MET A 255 15.97 -0.17 21.14
N GLN A 256 16.71 0.12 20.09
CA GLN A 256 16.38 1.18 19.12
C GLN A 256 15.03 0.95 18.42
N SER A 257 14.61 -0.31 18.33
CA SER A 257 13.30 -0.69 17.76
C SER A 257 12.17 -0.71 18.79
N GLY A 258 12.40 -0.24 20.03
CA GLY A 258 11.40 -0.13 21.09
C GLY A 258 11.14 -1.42 21.87
N TYR A 259 12.03 -2.41 21.81
CA TYR A 259 11.94 -3.62 22.64
C TYR A 259 12.78 -3.48 23.91
N GLN A 260 12.14 -3.53 25.07
CA GLN A 260 12.83 -3.53 26.35
C GLN A 260 13.44 -4.90 26.71
N ASN A 261 12.97 -5.97 26.05
CA ASN A 261 13.44 -7.34 26.29
C ASN A 261 13.98 -7.95 24.98
N VAL A 262 15.31 -8.10 24.95
CA VAL A 262 16.03 -8.63 23.78
C VAL A 262 15.65 -10.09 23.47
N SER A 263 15.42 -10.92 24.49
CA SER A 263 15.02 -12.32 24.29
C SER A 263 13.64 -12.42 23.63
N TYR A 264 12.70 -11.55 24.04
CA TYR A 264 11.40 -11.44 23.41
C TYR A 264 11.52 -10.99 21.96
N PHE A 265 12.34 -9.96 21.69
CA PHE A 265 12.64 -9.50 20.33
C PHE A 265 13.15 -10.63 19.43
N ILE A 266 14.19 -11.36 19.86
CA ILE A 266 14.76 -12.46 19.08
C ILE A 266 13.72 -13.53 18.77
N ARG A 267 12.88 -13.88 19.74
CA ARG A 267 11.82 -14.86 19.58
C ARG A 267 10.75 -14.42 18.56
N ILE A 268 10.26 -13.18 18.67
CA ILE A 268 9.23 -12.65 17.77
C ILE A 268 9.79 -12.43 16.36
N PHE A 269 11.01 -11.93 16.22
CA PHE A 269 11.71 -11.78 14.95
C PHE A 269 11.85 -13.12 14.21
N LYS A 270 12.32 -14.15 14.93
CA LYS A 270 12.44 -15.51 14.37
C LYS A 270 11.08 -16.08 13.96
N LYS A 271 10.03 -15.83 14.75
CA LYS A 271 8.66 -16.25 14.42
C LYS A 271 8.17 -15.60 13.13
N THR A 272 8.49 -14.32 12.91
CA THR A 272 8.01 -13.54 11.77
C THR A 272 8.80 -13.82 10.49
N TYR A 273 10.14 -13.86 10.58
CA TYR A 273 11.02 -13.99 9.40
C TYR A 273 11.63 -15.39 9.21
N GLY A 274 11.32 -16.35 10.09
CA GLY A 274 11.80 -17.73 10.00
C GLY A 274 13.23 -17.96 10.46
N VAL A 275 14.03 -16.88 10.63
CA VAL A 275 15.43 -16.94 11.07
C VAL A 275 15.72 -15.94 12.18
N SER A 276 16.76 -16.18 12.98
CA SER A 276 17.15 -15.23 14.02
C SER A 276 17.72 -13.93 13.40
N PRO A 277 17.68 -12.79 14.12
CA PRO A 277 18.25 -11.52 13.64
C PRO A 277 19.70 -11.65 13.16
N LEU A 278 20.54 -12.37 13.91
CA LEU A 278 21.95 -12.58 13.56
C LEU A 278 22.13 -13.38 12.25
N LYS A 279 21.25 -14.39 12.00
CA LYS A 279 21.27 -15.14 10.74
C LYS A 279 20.70 -14.31 9.59
N TYR A 280 19.76 -13.40 9.88
CA TYR A 280 19.16 -12.52 8.89
C TYR A 280 20.20 -11.52 8.33
N ARG A 281 21.04 -10.93 9.21
CA ARG A 281 22.14 -10.02 8.83
C ARG A 281 23.16 -10.68 7.88
N LYS A 282 23.42 -11.99 8.05
CA LYS A 282 24.42 -12.73 7.26
C LYS A 282 23.94 -13.19 5.88
N LYS A 283 22.68 -12.92 5.53
CA LYS A 283 22.12 -13.17 4.21
C LYS A 283 22.24 -11.96 3.31
#